data_419f7691d749b42c677456ccf7f8bcad
#
_entry.id   419f7691d749b42c677456ccf7f8bcad
#
_cell.length_a   1.000
_cell.length_b   1.000
_cell.length_c   1.000
_cell.angle_alpha   90.00
_cell.angle_beta   90.00
_cell.angle_gamma   90.00
#
_symmetry.space_group_name_H-M   'P 1'
#
loop_
_entity.id
_entity.type
_entity.pdbx_description
1 polymer ?
#
loop_
_entity_poly.entity_id
_entity_poly.type
_entity_poly.pdbx_seq_one_letter_code
_entity_poly.pdbx_strand_id
1 'polypeptide(L)'
;MHKIQEKLLELSKKPGFGDMSLRTMATEIGLPQESPQKVKHHLQQLEKKGFFTLDKVKGSVSHIPKWAGDVMKSGATLFSIPVIGTANCGPATIFAEPNYQGFLKVSSKLLGRKSAQGLYAVKGDGQSMNLAEFDGKNLDDGDYAIVDSTIHSPANNDAVLAIIDSKATIKRFIEDKENDQIVLKADSSYDYEPIYLHADDDFQINGKVIGVIKRPK
;
A
#
# COMPACT_ATOMS: atom_id res chain seq x y z
N MET A 1 -5.84 -17.96 -26.40
CA MET A 1 -6.48 -16.64 -26.14
C MET A 1 -7.06 -16.14 -27.46
N HIS A 2 -8.12 -15.34 -27.48
CA HIS A 2 -8.70 -14.83 -28.74
C HIS A 2 -7.82 -13.70 -29.30
N LYS A 3 -7.62 -13.61 -30.65
CA LYS A 3 -6.77 -12.60 -31.29
C LYS A 3 -7.06 -11.14 -30.87
N ILE A 4 -8.34 -10.81 -30.64
CA ILE A 4 -8.75 -9.48 -30.14
C ILE A 4 -8.22 -9.25 -28.72
N GLN A 5 -8.24 -10.27 -27.84
CA GLN A 5 -7.73 -10.16 -26.48
C GLN A 5 -6.20 -9.94 -26.46
N GLU A 6 -5.48 -10.61 -27.34
CA GLU A 6 -4.03 -10.42 -27.49
C GLU A 6 -3.69 -9.00 -27.92
N LYS A 7 -4.40 -8.48 -28.94
CA LYS A 7 -4.21 -7.10 -29.40
C LYS A 7 -4.56 -6.07 -28.32
N LEU A 8 -5.62 -6.30 -27.52
CA LEU A 8 -5.98 -5.42 -26.41
C LEU A 8 -4.92 -5.42 -25.30
N LEU A 9 -4.33 -6.57 -25.01
CA LEU A 9 -3.20 -6.68 -24.06
C LEU A 9 -1.94 -5.98 -24.59
N GLU A 10 -1.70 -6.02 -25.89
CA GLU A 10 -0.59 -5.29 -26.50
C GLU A 10 -0.82 -3.77 -26.48
N LEU A 11 -2.05 -3.36 -26.83
CA LEU A 11 -2.45 -1.95 -26.79
C LEU A 11 -2.37 -1.37 -25.36
N SER A 12 -2.65 -2.18 -24.33
CA SER A 12 -2.62 -1.75 -22.94
C SER A 12 -1.23 -1.38 -22.41
N LYS A 13 -0.18 -1.72 -23.14
CA LYS A 13 1.21 -1.30 -22.83
C LYS A 13 1.49 0.14 -23.25
N LYS A 14 0.64 0.73 -24.11
CA LYS A 14 0.81 2.12 -24.57
C LYS A 14 0.36 3.11 -23.50
N PRO A 15 1.07 4.26 -23.34
CA PRO A 15 0.61 5.36 -22.49
C PRO A 15 -0.78 5.83 -22.89
N GLY A 16 -1.62 6.19 -21.93
CA GLY A 16 -2.99 6.70 -22.18
C GLY A 16 -4.04 5.65 -22.51
N PHE A 17 -3.71 4.35 -22.47
CA PHE A 17 -4.68 3.29 -22.73
C PHE A 17 -5.94 3.39 -21.87
N GLY A 18 -5.78 3.72 -20.59
CA GLY A 18 -6.90 3.82 -19.64
C GLY A 18 -7.93 4.89 -19.99
N ASP A 19 -7.52 5.91 -20.73
CA ASP A 19 -8.36 7.05 -21.13
C ASP A 19 -8.93 6.90 -22.56
N MET A 20 -8.56 5.82 -23.26
CA MET A 20 -9.04 5.57 -24.61
C MET A 20 -10.52 5.18 -24.61
N SER A 21 -11.29 5.78 -25.53
CA SER A 21 -12.65 5.34 -25.79
C SER A 21 -12.67 3.93 -26.40
N LEU A 22 -13.78 3.18 -26.22
CA LEU A 22 -13.94 1.85 -26.85
C LEU A 22 -13.85 1.91 -28.37
N ARG A 23 -14.23 3.03 -28.99
CA ARG A 23 -14.10 3.26 -30.43
C ARG A 23 -12.63 3.44 -30.85
N THR A 24 -11.90 4.23 -30.09
CA THR A 24 -10.44 4.42 -30.29
C THR A 24 -9.71 3.09 -30.15
N MET A 25 -10.03 2.30 -29.11
CA MET A 25 -9.46 0.97 -28.93
C MET A 25 -9.78 0.04 -30.11
N ALA A 26 -11.01 0.08 -30.63
CA ALA A 26 -11.39 -0.74 -31.78
C ALA A 26 -10.53 -0.39 -33.01
N THR A 27 -10.37 0.89 -33.31
CA THR A 27 -9.54 1.38 -34.42
C THR A 27 -8.08 0.96 -34.24
N GLU A 28 -7.50 1.15 -33.06
CA GLU A 28 -6.10 0.81 -32.76
C GLU A 28 -5.79 -0.67 -32.93
N ILE A 29 -6.74 -1.57 -32.64
CA ILE A 29 -6.56 -3.02 -32.82
C ILE A 29 -6.98 -3.51 -34.21
N GLY A 30 -7.36 -2.57 -35.11
CA GLY A 30 -7.72 -2.89 -36.51
C GLY A 30 -9.11 -3.52 -36.66
N LEU A 31 -10.04 -3.18 -35.78
CA LEU A 31 -11.46 -3.51 -35.94
C LEU A 31 -12.21 -2.33 -36.60
N PRO A 32 -13.31 -2.61 -37.36
CA PRO A 32 -14.19 -1.55 -37.88
C PRO A 32 -14.71 -0.68 -36.71
N GLN A 33 -14.89 0.62 -36.95
CA GLN A 33 -15.39 1.60 -35.97
C GLN A 33 -16.76 1.23 -35.39
N GLU A 34 -17.50 0.36 -36.03
CA GLU A 34 -18.83 -0.10 -35.64
C GLU A 34 -18.82 -1.20 -34.56
N SER A 35 -17.64 -1.54 -34.02
CA SER A 35 -17.50 -2.68 -33.09
C SER A 35 -17.10 -2.35 -31.64
N PRO A 36 -17.53 -1.22 -31.02
CA PRO A 36 -17.19 -0.94 -29.64
C PRO A 36 -17.73 -2.00 -28.67
N GLN A 37 -18.85 -2.64 -29.01
CA GLN A 37 -19.43 -3.71 -28.21
C GLN A 37 -18.56 -4.97 -28.17
N LYS A 38 -17.87 -5.29 -29.29
CA LYS A 38 -16.92 -6.41 -29.32
C LYS A 38 -15.71 -6.11 -28.41
N VAL A 39 -15.19 -4.89 -28.45
CA VAL A 39 -14.11 -4.46 -27.55
C VAL A 39 -14.55 -4.57 -26.10
N LYS A 40 -15.74 -4.02 -25.76
CA LYS A 40 -16.31 -4.12 -24.41
C LYS A 40 -16.44 -5.56 -23.94
N HIS A 41 -16.97 -6.45 -24.78
CA HIS A 41 -17.11 -7.87 -24.45
C HIS A 41 -15.75 -8.54 -24.17
N HIS A 42 -14.74 -8.29 -24.99
CA HIS A 42 -13.40 -8.85 -24.79
C HIS A 42 -12.67 -8.23 -23.59
N LEU A 43 -12.86 -6.95 -23.30
CA LEU A 43 -12.37 -6.32 -22.07
C LEU A 43 -13.00 -6.94 -20.81
N GLN A 44 -14.33 -7.17 -20.82
CA GLN A 44 -15.01 -7.87 -19.71
C GLN A 44 -14.50 -9.31 -19.52
N GLN A 45 -14.20 -10.01 -20.60
CA GLN A 45 -13.59 -11.33 -20.51
C GLN A 45 -12.17 -11.28 -19.97
N LEU A 46 -11.38 -10.26 -20.34
CA LEU A 46 -10.04 -10.03 -19.81
C LEU A 46 -10.09 -9.60 -18.35
N GLU A 47 -11.12 -8.83 -17.95
CA GLU A 47 -11.39 -8.50 -16.55
C GLU A 47 -11.66 -9.77 -15.72
N LYS A 48 -12.56 -10.65 -16.20
CA LYS A 48 -12.81 -11.96 -15.56
C LYS A 48 -11.56 -12.84 -15.46
N LYS A 49 -10.63 -12.69 -16.40
CA LYS A 49 -9.33 -13.38 -16.41
C LYS A 49 -8.26 -12.66 -15.59
N GLY A 50 -8.58 -11.50 -15.00
CA GLY A 50 -7.69 -10.74 -14.13
C GLY A 50 -6.61 -9.93 -14.86
N PHE A 51 -6.79 -9.58 -16.13
CA PHE A 51 -5.84 -8.75 -16.89
C PHE A 51 -6.16 -7.25 -16.83
N PHE A 52 -7.42 -6.89 -16.63
CA PHE A 52 -7.89 -5.51 -16.56
C PHE A 52 -8.84 -5.32 -15.38
N THR A 53 -8.95 -4.07 -14.91
CA THR A 53 -10.04 -3.61 -14.05
C THR A 53 -10.82 -2.55 -14.82
N LEU A 54 -12.15 -2.73 -14.92
CA LEU A 54 -13.05 -1.77 -15.54
C LEU A 54 -13.65 -0.87 -14.46
N ASP A 55 -13.37 0.43 -14.50
CA ASP A 55 -14.08 1.39 -13.67
C ASP A 55 -15.46 1.66 -14.31
N LYS A 56 -16.50 1.14 -13.67
CA LYS A 56 -17.89 1.25 -14.15
C LYS A 56 -18.44 2.66 -14.07
N VAL A 57 -17.84 3.52 -13.25
CA VAL A 57 -18.28 4.92 -13.03
C VAL A 57 -17.63 5.85 -14.04
N LYS A 58 -16.33 5.71 -14.27
CA LYS A 58 -15.55 6.55 -15.19
C LYS A 58 -15.40 5.96 -16.59
N GLY A 59 -15.77 4.69 -16.79
CA GLY A 59 -15.58 3.99 -18.07
C GLY A 59 -14.10 3.76 -18.43
N SER A 60 -13.18 3.99 -17.50
CA SER A 60 -11.75 3.81 -17.72
C SER A 60 -11.33 2.36 -17.56
N VAL A 61 -10.25 1.97 -18.25
CA VAL A 61 -9.70 0.61 -18.22
C VAL A 61 -8.28 0.67 -17.66
N SER A 62 -8.02 -0.08 -16.58
CA SER A 62 -6.68 -0.18 -16.01
C SER A 62 -6.07 -1.56 -16.27
N HIS A 63 -4.85 -1.61 -16.78
CA HIS A 63 -4.11 -2.86 -16.96
C HIS A 63 -3.66 -3.40 -15.61
N ILE A 64 -3.92 -4.69 -15.38
CA ILE A 64 -3.43 -5.41 -14.20
C ILE A 64 -2.13 -6.12 -14.59
N PRO A 65 -1.00 -5.87 -13.92
CA PRO A 65 0.23 -6.61 -14.16
C PRO A 65 0.01 -8.12 -13.99
N LYS A 66 0.77 -8.95 -14.70
CA LYS A 66 0.62 -10.42 -14.71
C LYS A 66 0.62 -11.02 -13.29
N TRP A 67 1.49 -10.53 -12.41
CA TRP A 67 1.55 -10.95 -11.01
C TRP A 67 0.25 -10.69 -10.23
N ALA A 68 -0.44 -9.57 -10.53
CA ALA A 68 -1.71 -9.23 -9.90
C ALA A 68 -2.87 -10.10 -10.42
N GLY A 69 -2.82 -10.54 -11.70
CA GLY A 69 -3.76 -11.49 -12.28
C GLY A 69 -3.68 -12.89 -11.62
N ASP A 70 -2.50 -13.32 -11.24
CA ASP A 70 -2.30 -14.60 -10.52
C ASP A 70 -2.83 -14.51 -9.08
N VAL A 71 -2.70 -13.35 -8.43
CA VAL A 71 -3.31 -13.06 -7.12
C VAL A 71 -4.84 -13.12 -7.19
N MET A 72 -5.46 -12.56 -8.25
CA MET A 72 -6.92 -12.60 -8.42
C MET A 72 -7.46 -14.01 -8.66
N LYS A 73 -6.74 -14.87 -9.41
CA LYS A 73 -7.09 -16.29 -9.59
C LYS A 73 -7.10 -17.06 -8.26
N SER A 74 -6.34 -16.62 -7.27
CA SER A 74 -6.28 -17.24 -5.95
C SER A 74 -7.41 -16.80 -5.02
N GLY A 75 -8.41 -16.04 -5.48
CA GLY A 75 -9.50 -15.47 -4.67
C GLY A 75 -9.07 -14.30 -3.76
N ALA A 76 -7.86 -13.77 -3.94
CA ALA A 76 -7.39 -12.62 -3.19
C ALA A 76 -7.90 -11.31 -3.84
N THR A 77 -8.34 -10.38 -3.03
CA THR A 77 -8.70 -9.02 -3.44
C THR A 77 -7.45 -8.14 -3.40
N LEU A 78 -7.28 -7.24 -4.38
CA LEU A 78 -6.24 -6.21 -4.34
C LEU A 78 -6.79 -4.95 -3.67
N PHE A 79 -6.17 -4.54 -2.58
CA PHE A 79 -6.44 -3.27 -1.92
C PHE A 79 -5.62 -2.15 -2.57
N SER A 80 -6.24 -0.99 -2.69
CA SER A 80 -5.56 0.26 -3.05
C SER A 80 -5.33 1.04 -1.75
N ILE A 81 -4.11 0.99 -1.22
CA ILE A 81 -3.73 1.58 0.06
C ILE A 81 -3.06 2.91 -0.23
N PRO A 82 -3.57 4.05 0.30
CA PRO A 82 -2.94 5.36 0.09
C PRO A 82 -1.57 5.41 0.78
N VAL A 83 -0.60 6.03 0.12
CA VAL A 83 0.71 6.36 0.72
C VAL A 83 0.62 7.77 1.29
N ILE A 84 0.77 7.89 2.61
CA ILE A 84 0.65 9.16 3.33
C ILE A 84 2.02 9.54 3.89
N GLY A 85 2.83 10.17 3.06
CA GLY A 85 4.11 10.73 3.49
C GLY A 85 5.18 9.70 3.89
N THR A 86 6.12 10.17 4.69
CA THR A 86 7.29 9.44 5.17
C THR A 86 7.29 9.42 6.70
N ALA A 87 7.59 8.28 7.30
CA ALA A 87 7.83 8.17 8.73
C ALA A 87 9.32 7.96 8.97
N ASN A 88 9.89 8.73 9.90
CA ASN A 88 11.28 8.62 10.24
C ASN A 88 11.55 7.34 11.06
N CYS A 89 12.49 6.55 10.60
CA CYS A 89 13.11 5.47 11.37
C CYS A 89 14.45 5.93 11.98
N GLY A 90 14.53 7.14 12.41
CA GLY A 90 15.64 7.82 13.11
C GLY A 90 15.08 8.79 14.15
N PRO A 91 15.83 9.84 14.60
CA PRO A 91 15.27 10.95 15.40
C PRO A 91 14.15 11.63 14.60
N ALA A 92 13.00 11.87 15.23
CA ALA A 92 11.80 12.39 14.57
C ALA A 92 12.06 13.76 13.90
N THR A 93 11.95 13.85 12.57
CA THR A 93 12.33 15.06 11.81
C THR A 93 11.33 15.52 10.75
N ILE A 94 10.18 14.88 10.55
CA ILE A 94 9.29 15.21 9.43
C ILE A 94 7.85 15.46 9.87
N PHE A 95 7.25 16.54 9.37
CA PHE A 95 5.88 16.96 9.61
C PHE A 95 4.86 15.91 9.15
N ALA A 96 3.85 15.66 9.99
CA ALA A 96 2.72 14.81 9.69
C ALA A 96 1.61 15.55 8.92
N GLU A 97 1.92 16.14 7.77
CA GLU A 97 0.89 16.61 6.86
C GLU A 97 0.46 15.47 5.93
N PRO A 98 -0.85 15.26 5.68
CA PRO A 98 -1.33 14.24 4.75
C PRO A 98 -0.94 14.62 3.32
N ASN A 99 0.26 14.24 2.90
CA ASN A 99 0.74 14.41 1.55
C ASN A 99 0.60 13.06 0.82
N TYR A 100 -0.48 12.91 0.03
CA TYR A 100 -0.72 11.68 -0.73
C TYR A 100 0.35 11.50 -1.81
N GLN A 101 1.24 10.54 -1.62
CA GLN A 101 2.30 10.17 -2.56
C GLN A 101 1.88 9.07 -3.55
N GLY A 102 0.58 8.75 -3.63
CA GLY A 102 0.04 7.72 -4.51
C GLY A 102 -0.63 6.58 -3.77
N PHE A 103 -0.72 5.42 -4.43
CA PHE A 103 -1.37 4.23 -3.88
C PHE A 103 -0.53 2.99 -4.08
N LEU A 104 -0.46 2.13 -3.07
CA LEU A 104 0.09 0.78 -3.16
C LEU A 104 -1.03 -0.23 -3.47
N LYS A 105 -0.77 -1.15 -4.39
CA LYS A 105 -1.64 -2.30 -4.66
C LYS A 105 -1.16 -3.50 -3.86
N VAL A 106 -1.92 -3.88 -2.84
CA VAL A 106 -1.55 -4.92 -1.89
C VAL A 106 -2.62 -6.02 -1.87
N SER A 107 -2.19 -7.28 -1.90
CA SER A 107 -3.10 -8.43 -1.82
C SER A 107 -3.72 -8.55 -0.42
N SER A 108 -5.04 -8.79 -0.36
CA SER A 108 -5.75 -9.09 0.88
C SER A 108 -5.15 -10.29 1.64
N LYS A 109 -4.59 -11.26 0.93
CA LYS A 109 -3.92 -12.42 1.53
C LYS A 109 -2.64 -12.04 2.27
N LEU A 110 -1.86 -11.10 1.72
CA LEU A 110 -0.63 -10.62 2.34
C LEU A 110 -0.91 -9.94 3.70
N LEU A 111 -2.06 -9.28 3.81
CA LEU A 111 -2.43 -8.56 5.02
C LEU A 111 -3.36 -9.35 5.94
N GLY A 112 -3.77 -10.57 5.54
CA GLY A 112 -4.73 -11.38 6.29
C GLY A 112 -6.09 -10.71 6.51
N ARG A 113 -6.48 -9.72 5.65
CA ARG A 113 -7.67 -8.88 5.84
C ARG A 113 -8.64 -8.94 4.67
N LYS A 114 -9.92 -8.74 4.98
CA LYS A 114 -11.01 -8.69 3.99
C LYS A 114 -11.35 -7.26 3.54
N SER A 115 -10.85 -6.24 4.24
CA SER A 115 -11.11 -4.82 3.96
C SER A 115 -9.83 -4.00 4.09
N ALA A 116 -9.71 -2.96 3.26
CA ALA A 116 -8.66 -1.95 3.34
C ALA A 116 -9.03 -0.73 4.20
N GLN A 117 -10.22 -0.76 4.82
CA GLN A 117 -10.67 0.36 5.65
C GLN A 117 -9.72 0.61 6.81
N GLY A 118 -9.34 1.86 7.02
CA GLY A 118 -8.38 2.26 8.05
C GLY A 118 -6.92 1.94 7.73
N LEU A 119 -6.62 1.36 6.54
CA LEU A 119 -5.25 1.09 6.13
C LEU A 119 -4.65 2.24 5.34
N TYR A 120 -3.43 2.59 5.67
CA TYR A 120 -2.59 3.47 4.88
C TYR A 120 -1.14 3.00 4.92
N ALA A 121 -0.30 3.52 4.04
CA ALA A 121 1.11 3.22 3.99
C ALA A 121 1.94 4.46 4.27
N VAL A 122 3.06 4.27 4.97
CA VAL A 122 4.10 5.28 5.12
C VAL A 122 5.41 4.72 4.61
N LYS A 123 6.21 5.56 3.97
CA LYS A 123 7.56 5.19 3.57
C LYS A 123 8.49 5.30 4.78
N GLY A 124 9.22 4.24 5.09
CA GLY A 124 10.25 4.25 6.11
C GLY A 124 11.48 5.04 5.64
N ASP A 125 12.01 5.88 6.52
CA ASP A 125 13.26 6.61 6.32
C ASP A 125 14.20 6.32 7.49
N GLY A 126 15.30 5.61 7.23
CA GLY A 126 16.29 5.21 8.23
C GLY A 126 16.22 3.74 8.65
N GLN A 127 16.98 3.37 9.65
CA GLN A 127 17.34 1.99 9.99
C GLN A 127 16.82 1.51 11.36
N SER A 128 16.05 2.33 12.10
CA SER A 128 15.69 2.00 13.49
C SER A 128 14.73 0.82 13.65
N MET A 129 14.21 0.29 12.54
CA MET A 129 13.30 -0.86 12.51
C MET A 129 13.79 -1.97 11.57
N ASN A 130 15.07 -1.99 11.22
CA ASN A 130 15.63 -2.93 10.25
C ASN A 130 15.70 -4.39 10.72
N LEU A 131 15.48 -4.66 11.99
CA LEU A 131 15.30 -6.01 12.54
C LEU A 131 13.82 -6.33 12.81
N ALA A 132 12.93 -5.35 12.71
CA ALA A 132 11.51 -5.58 12.91
C ALA A 132 10.92 -6.42 11.77
N GLU A 133 10.53 -7.65 12.10
CA GLU A 133 10.02 -8.63 11.13
C GLU A 133 8.49 -8.59 11.02
N PHE A 134 8.00 -8.63 9.77
CA PHE A 134 6.59 -8.71 9.41
C PHE A 134 6.43 -9.76 8.30
N ASP A 135 5.87 -10.92 8.62
CA ASP A 135 5.71 -12.07 7.70
C ASP A 135 6.99 -12.40 6.94
N GLY A 136 8.12 -12.52 7.64
CA GLY A 136 9.42 -12.84 7.07
C GLY A 136 10.09 -11.68 6.31
N LYS A 137 9.62 -10.44 6.48
CA LYS A 137 10.20 -9.25 5.86
C LYS A 137 10.52 -8.21 6.92
N ASN A 138 11.73 -7.71 6.89
CA ASN A 138 12.15 -6.60 7.74
C ASN A 138 11.75 -5.25 7.13
N LEU A 139 11.64 -4.22 7.96
CA LEU A 139 11.41 -2.85 7.52
C LEU A 139 12.74 -2.13 7.33
N ASP A 140 13.23 -2.14 6.09
CA ASP A 140 14.47 -1.43 5.72
C ASP A 140 14.17 -0.01 5.23
N ASP A 141 15.21 0.79 5.13
CA ASP A 141 15.14 2.14 4.58
C ASP A 141 14.52 2.18 3.18
N GLY A 142 13.54 3.04 2.99
CA GLY A 142 12.79 3.22 1.75
C GLY A 142 11.67 2.22 1.49
N ASP A 143 11.47 1.22 2.36
CA ASP A 143 10.32 0.31 2.30
C ASP A 143 9.03 1.00 2.75
N TYR A 144 7.89 0.36 2.50
CA TYR A 144 6.59 0.88 2.92
C TYR A 144 6.03 0.05 4.09
N ALA A 145 5.80 0.69 5.21
CA ALA A 145 5.05 0.13 6.34
C ALA A 145 3.55 0.31 6.11
N ILE A 146 2.77 -0.76 6.22
CA ILE A 146 1.30 -0.71 6.18
C ILE A 146 0.80 -0.54 7.60
N VAL A 147 0.09 0.55 7.84
CA VAL A 147 -0.45 0.93 9.15
C VAL A 147 -1.96 0.72 9.18
N ASP A 148 -2.43 0.14 10.26
CA ASP A 148 -3.85 0.05 10.59
C ASP A 148 -4.21 1.12 11.60
N SER A 149 -4.87 2.17 11.16
CA SER A 149 -5.30 3.29 12.00
C SER A 149 -6.48 2.96 12.91
N THR A 150 -7.08 1.80 12.78
CA THR A 150 -8.19 1.39 13.67
C THR A 150 -7.71 0.80 14.99
N ILE A 151 -6.42 0.51 15.10
CA ILE A 151 -5.80 -0.04 16.31
C ILE A 151 -5.14 1.10 17.09
N HIS A 152 -5.89 1.63 18.07
CA HIS A 152 -5.43 2.74 18.93
C HIS A 152 -4.80 2.28 20.26
N SER A 153 -4.99 1.01 20.64
CA SER A 153 -4.45 0.42 21.86
C SER A 153 -3.54 -0.75 21.48
N PRO A 154 -2.28 -0.49 21.13
CA PRO A 154 -1.32 -1.53 20.79
C PRO A 154 -0.94 -2.36 22.02
N ALA A 155 -0.55 -3.61 21.79
CA ALA A 155 0.08 -4.43 22.81
C ALA A 155 1.59 -4.15 22.89
N ASN A 156 2.19 -4.52 24.03
CA ASN A 156 3.65 -4.45 24.19
C ASN A 156 4.36 -5.23 23.08
N ASN A 157 5.41 -4.63 22.55
CA ASN A 157 6.19 -5.06 21.37
C ASN A 157 5.49 -4.92 20.01
N ASP A 158 4.28 -4.39 19.93
CA ASP A 158 3.73 -4.00 18.64
C ASP A 158 4.59 -2.90 17.99
N ALA A 159 4.80 -2.99 16.69
CA ALA A 159 5.36 -1.87 15.95
C ALA A 159 4.25 -0.85 15.68
N VAL A 160 4.44 0.40 16.08
CA VAL A 160 3.45 1.46 15.96
C VAL A 160 4.01 2.64 15.16
N LEU A 161 3.10 3.35 14.48
CA LEU A 161 3.37 4.68 14.01
C LEU A 161 2.96 5.66 15.12
N ALA A 162 3.94 6.37 15.66
CA ALA A 162 3.72 7.44 16.64
C ALA A 162 4.00 8.80 16.01
N ILE A 163 3.24 9.80 16.41
CA ILE A 163 3.49 11.20 16.11
C ILE A 163 3.89 11.86 17.42
N ILE A 164 5.06 12.50 17.46
CA ILE A 164 5.63 13.16 18.63
C ILE A 164 6.08 14.54 18.16
N ASP A 165 5.63 15.62 18.81
CA ASP A 165 5.93 16.99 18.39
C ASP A 165 5.75 17.22 16.89
N SER A 166 4.62 16.75 16.33
CA SER A 166 4.29 16.79 14.89
C SER A 166 5.23 15.99 13.96
N LYS A 167 6.02 15.06 14.50
CA LYS A 167 6.96 14.23 13.74
C LYS A 167 6.57 12.76 13.82
N ALA A 168 6.47 12.11 12.66
CA ALA A 168 6.10 10.70 12.58
C ALA A 168 7.32 9.77 12.78
N THR A 169 7.19 8.74 13.60
CA THR A 169 8.21 7.71 13.81
C THR A 169 7.59 6.32 13.94
N ILE A 170 8.33 5.28 13.51
CA ILE A 170 7.93 3.87 13.71
C ILE A 170 8.87 3.28 14.76
N LYS A 171 8.29 2.70 15.82
CA LYS A 171 9.00 2.09 16.93
C LYS A 171 8.21 0.91 17.51
N ARG A 172 8.87 0.10 18.34
CA ARG A 172 8.21 -0.88 19.23
C ARG A 172 7.59 -0.14 20.39
N PHE A 173 6.32 -0.40 20.64
CA PHE A 173 5.54 0.15 21.74
C PHE A 173 5.76 -0.69 23.01
N ILE A 174 6.02 -0.05 24.13
CA ILE A 174 6.10 -0.66 25.44
C ILE A 174 5.35 0.23 26.43
N GLU A 175 4.33 -0.31 27.08
CA GLU A 175 3.65 0.33 28.20
C GLU A 175 4.41 -0.02 29.49
N ASP A 176 5.07 0.95 30.08
CA ASP A 176 5.78 0.82 31.35
C ASP A 176 4.88 1.35 32.49
N LYS A 177 4.09 0.42 33.05
CA LYS A 177 3.11 0.73 34.10
C LYS A 177 3.76 1.10 35.44
N GLU A 178 5.00 0.65 35.67
CA GLU A 178 5.70 0.95 36.93
C GLU A 178 6.11 2.41 37.01
N ASN A 179 6.46 3.00 35.85
CA ASN A 179 6.90 4.38 35.76
C ASN A 179 5.84 5.31 35.14
N ASP A 180 4.62 4.81 34.86
CA ASP A 180 3.51 5.55 34.23
C ASP A 180 3.94 6.27 32.94
N GLN A 181 4.61 5.51 32.05
CA GLN A 181 5.17 6.03 30.81
C GLN A 181 5.01 5.05 29.66
N ILE A 182 5.10 5.57 28.44
CA ILE A 182 5.24 4.77 27.22
C ILE A 182 6.70 4.86 26.76
N VAL A 183 7.28 3.72 26.45
CA VAL A 183 8.62 3.64 25.89
C VAL A 183 8.52 3.21 24.42
N LEU A 184 9.04 4.03 23.53
CA LEU A 184 9.16 3.71 22.12
C LEU A 184 10.59 3.29 21.80
N LYS A 185 10.78 1.97 21.55
CA LYS A 185 12.09 1.37 21.37
C LYS A 185 12.36 1.03 19.90
N ALA A 186 13.59 1.27 19.44
CA ALA A 186 14.05 0.76 18.15
C ALA A 186 14.16 -0.77 18.15
N ASP A 187 13.97 -1.36 16.96
CA ASP A 187 14.22 -2.78 16.69
C ASP A 187 15.22 -2.84 15.53
N SER A 188 16.50 -2.67 15.88
CA SER A 188 17.56 -2.32 14.94
C SER A 188 18.88 -3.00 15.25
N SER A 189 19.69 -3.21 14.19
CA SER A 189 21.10 -3.58 14.31
C SER A 189 22.01 -2.44 14.76
N TYR A 190 21.49 -1.21 14.81
CA TYR A 190 22.17 -0.04 15.30
C TYR A 190 21.65 0.34 16.68
N ASP A 191 22.46 1.01 17.45
CA ASP A 191 22.07 1.50 18.76
C ASP A 191 21.30 2.83 18.62
N TYR A 192 20.05 2.84 19.12
CA TYR A 192 19.17 3.99 19.16
C TYR A 192 18.61 4.14 20.56
N GLU A 193 18.73 5.32 21.11
CA GLU A 193 18.13 5.64 22.40
C GLU A 193 16.61 5.45 22.38
N PRO A 194 16.00 4.83 23.41
CA PRO A 194 14.57 4.78 23.57
C PRO A 194 13.97 6.17 23.76
N ILE A 195 12.73 6.35 23.29
CA ILE A 195 11.95 7.57 23.52
C ILE A 195 11.01 7.28 24.68
N TYR A 196 11.09 8.05 25.73
CA TYR A 196 10.22 7.98 26.91
C TYR A 196 9.15 9.05 26.79
N LEU A 197 7.88 8.67 26.94
CA LEU A 197 6.73 9.55 26.78
C LEU A 197 5.84 9.47 28.02
N HIS A 198 5.54 10.61 28.59
CA HIS A 198 4.64 10.78 29.72
C HIS A 198 3.30 11.37 29.27
N ALA A 199 2.31 11.36 30.16
CA ALA A 199 0.95 11.81 29.84
C ALA A 199 0.88 13.28 29.40
N ASP A 200 1.84 14.11 29.82
CA ASP A 200 1.92 15.54 29.50
C ASP A 200 2.62 15.84 28.16
N ASP A 201 3.24 14.83 27.52
CA ASP A 201 3.92 15.01 26.26
C ASP A 201 2.93 15.10 25.08
N ASP A 202 3.27 15.87 24.05
CA ASP A 202 2.48 15.96 22.81
C ASP A 202 2.80 14.76 21.90
N PHE A 203 2.07 13.67 22.09
CA PHE A 203 2.21 12.50 21.25
C PHE A 203 0.86 11.82 20.95
N GLN A 204 0.83 11.07 19.85
CA GLN A 204 -0.29 10.25 19.45
C GLN A 204 0.17 8.95 18.83
N ILE A 205 -0.41 7.82 19.24
CA ILE A 205 -0.27 6.54 18.53
C ILE A 205 -1.27 6.52 17.36
N ASN A 206 -0.76 6.61 16.16
CA ASN A 206 -1.57 6.79 14.94
C ASN A 206 -1.91 5.47 14.23
N GLY A 207 -1.56 4.36 14.84
CA GLY A 207 -1.91 3.01 14.41
C GLY A 207 -0.78 1.99 14.57
N LYS A 208 -1.14 0.73 14.33
CA LYS A 208 -0.22 -0.42 14.38
C LYS A 208 0.30 -0.75 12.99
N VAL A 209 1.60 -1.00 12.86
CA VAL A 209 2.18 -1.57 11.62
C VAL A 209 1.81 -3.04 11.53
N ILE A 210 1.15 -3.42 10.44
CA ILE A 210 0.64 -4.78 10.21
C ILE A 210 1.33 -5.51 9.06
N GLY A 211 2.24 -4.87 8.35
CA GLY A 211 2.97 -5.48 7.24
C GLY A 211 3.94 -4.54 6.57
N VAL A 212 4.83 -5.11 5.77
CA VAL A 212 5.85 -4.38 5.02
C VAL A 212 5.80 -4.72 3.54
N ILE A 213 5.84 -3.71 2.70
CA ILE A 213 6.02 -3.83 1.25
C ILE A 213 7.41 -3.30 0.89
N LYS A 214 8.23 -4.18 0.36
CA LYS A 214 9.59 -3.82 -0.07
C LYS A 214 9.52 -2.84 -1.23
N ARG A 215 10.41 -1.83 -1.22
CA ARG A 215 10.58 -0.92 -2.35
C ARG A 215 10.94 -1.69 -3.63
N PRO A 216 10.44 -1.28 -4.80
CA PRO A 216 10.93 -1.83 -6.07
C PRO A 216 12.44 -1.58 -6.21
N LYS A 217 13.15 -2.59 -6.65
CA LYS A 217 14.58 -2.47 -7.02
C LYS A 217 14.73 -1.77 -8.36
#